data_6e6b70f2bc880ecae51b59f4fda02085
#
_entry.id   6e6b70f2bc880ecae51b59f4fda02085
#
_cell.length_a   1.000
_cell.length_b   1.000
_cell.length_c   1.000
_cell.angle_alpha   90.00
_cell.angle_beta   90.00
_cell.angle_gamma   90.00
#
_symmetry.space_group_name_H-M   'P 1'
#
loop_
_entity.id
_entity.type
_entity.pdbx_description
1 polymer ?
#
loop_
_entity_poly.entity_id
_entity_poly.type
_entity_poly.pdbx_seq_one_letter_code
_entity_poly.pdbx_strand_id
1 'polypeptide(L)'
;LYKYLNTRLINFELINIDYKLVLSECNIIAISGDSGSGKTTISKILNLLFEKETCILETDRYHKWERGNENYKTYTHLNPHANHLERMSEDVFQYKIGQDVYQVDYDHSNGKFTQKQKIENKKNLVLCGLHTLYQSNMNELLNLKIFLDTDRELIKKWKIERDVNERGYSLDKVLKQIESREKDYNEYIIQQKENADIVIQFYEISGNLECNFIIQNEGIINKI
;
A
#
# COMPACT_ATOMS: atom_id res chain seq x y z
N LEU A 1 -9.24 10.03 -7.66
CA LEU A 1 -7.95 10.34 -7.03
C LEU A 1 -6.87 10.64 -8.07
N TYR A 2 -6.60 9.76 -9.06
CA TYR A 2 -5.59 9.96 -10.12
C TYR A 2 -5.81 11.27 -10.90
N LYS A 3 -7.05 11.60 -11.25
CA LYS A 3 -7.41 12.84 -11.95
C LYS A 3 -7.21 14.09 -11.05
N TYR A 4 -7.44 13.96 -9.74
CA TYR A 4 -7.26 15.03 -8.75
C TYR A 4 -5.78 15.27 -8.41
N LEU A 5 -5.00 14.23 -8.26
CA LEU A 5 -3.57 14.34 -7.96
C LEU A 5 -2.77 14.86 -9.14
N ASN A 6 -3.13 14.51 -10.38
CA ASN A 6 -2.49 15.08 -11.59
C ASN A 6 -2.68 16.61 -11.72
N THR A 7 -3.80 17.15 -11.23
CA THR A 7 -4.05 18.61 -11.26
C THR A 7 -3.34 19.36 -10.13
N ARG A 8 -2.97 18.67 -9.03
CA ARG A 8 -2.35 19.29 -7.84
C ARG A 8 -0.88 18.91 -7.63
N LEU A 9 -0.34 17.91 -8.35
CA LEU A 9 1.12 17.64 -8.36
C LEU A 9 1.96 18.87 -8.72
N ILE A 10 1.36 19.85 -9.40
CA ILE A 10 2.00 21.15 -9.69
C ILE A 10 2.25 21.97 -8.41
N ASN A 11 1.48 21.77 -7.34
CA ASN A 11 1.70 22.44 -6.04
C ASN A 11 2.68 21.70 -5.11
N PHE A 12 3.19 20.53 -5.50
CA PHE A 12 4.29 19.83 -4.80
C PHE A 12 5.64 20.61 -4.92
N GLU A 13 5.75 21.55 -5.84
CA GLU A 13 6.93 22.45 -5.94
C GLU A 13 7.13 23.34 -4.71
N LEU A 14 6.15 23.43 -3.79
CA LEU A 14 6.23 24.28 -2.60
C LEU A 14 6.87 23.61 -1.37
N ILE A 15 7.05 22.30 -1.38
CA ILE A 15 7.95 21.65 -0.43
C ILE A 15 9.32 21.63 -1.11
N ASN A 16 10.19 22.54 -0.70
CA ASN A 16 11.59 22.71 -1.18
C ASN A 16 12.48 21.50 -0.78
N ILE A 17 11.92 20.29 -0.85
CA ILE A 17 12.62 19.02 -0.66
C ILE A 17 12.93 18.53 -2.07
N ASP A 18 14.19 18.37 -2.39
CA ASP A 18 14.58 17.67 -3.62
C ASP A 18 14.24 16.17 -3.48
N TYR A 19 12.92 15.88 -3.64
CA TYR A 19 12.38 14.53 -3.55
C TYR A 19 13.08 13.54 -4.50
N LYS A 20 13.67 14.03 -5.62
CA LYS A 20 14.49 13.20 -6.50
C LYS A 20 15.73 12.70 -5.81
N LEU A 21 16.37 13.51 -4.97
CA LEU A 21 17.58 13.13 -4.25
C LEU A 21 17.24 12.06 -3.19
N VAL A 22 16.19 12.29 -2.40
CA VAL A 22 15.71 11.32 -1.38
C VAL A 22 15.33 9.98 -2.01
N LEU A 23 14.57 10.01 -3.10
CA LEU A 23 14.08 8.80 -3.75
C LEU A 23 15.14 8.11 -4.62
N SER A 24 16.18 8.81 -5.09
CA SER A 24 17.22 8.22 -5.92
C SER A 24 18.07 7.17 -5.19
N GLU A 25 18.16 7.25 -3.88
CA GLU A 25 18.87 6.27 -3.03
C GLU A 25 17.99 5.10 -2.57
N CYS A 26 16.67 5.20 -2.71
CA CYS A 26 15.73 4.20 -2.24
C CYS A 26 15.54 3.07 -3.27
N ASN A 27 15.99 1.87 -2.92
CA ASN A 27 15.78 0.67 -3.73
C ASN A 27 14.45 -0.02 -3.40
N ILE A 28 14.03 -0.03 -2.12
CA ILE A 28 12.79 -0.67 -1.67
C ILE A 28 11.97 0.31 -0.86
N ILE A 29 10.77 0.63 -1.38
CA ILE A 29 9.80 1.51 -0.74
C ILE A 29 8.58 0.69 -0.36
N ALA A 30 8.15 0.77 0.88
CA ALA A 30 6.91 0.15 1.32
C ALA A 30 5.81 1.19 1.54
N ILE A 31 4.61 0.88 1.06
CA ILE A 31 3.40 1.67 1.26
C ILE A 31 2.38 0.82 2.01
N SER A 32 2.11 1.17 3.26
CA SER A 32 1.08 0.54 4.08
C SER A 32 -0.15 1.44 4.26
N GLY A 33 -1.23 0.88 4.75
CA GLY A 33 -2.50 1.57 5.02
C GLY A 33 -3.71 0.70 4.72
N ASP A 34 -4.91 1.17 5.08
CA ASP A 34 -6.16 0.40 4.92
C ASP A 34 -6.51 0.14 3.44
N SER A 35 -7.37 -0.85 3.23
CA SER A 35 -7.97 -1.10 1.91
C SER A 35 -8.77 0.13 1.45
N GLY A 36 -8.45 0.67 0.27
CA GLY A 36 -9.08 1.88 -0.25
C GLY A 36 -8.43 3.19 0.19
N SER A 37 -7.32 3.18 0.93
CA SER A 37 -6.61 4.40 1.38
C SER A 37 -5.84 5.14 0.28
N GLY A 38 -5.78 4.63 -0.96
CA GLY A 38 -5.07 5.28 -2.07
C GLY A 38 -3.67 4.72 -2.36
N LYS A 39 -3.26 3.61 -1.73
CA LYS A 39 -1.92 2.99 -1.91
C LYS A 39 -1.54 2.77 -3.37
N THR A 40 -2.41 2.15 -4.16
CA THR A 40 -2.16 1.88 -5.59
C THR A 40 -1.97 3.17 -6.39
N THR A 41 -2.61 4.26 -5.98
CA THR A 41 -2.41 5.57 -6.62
C THR A 41 -1.03 6.12 -6.33
N ILE A 42 -0.61 6.09 -5.06
CA ILE A 42 0.72 6.55 -4.66
C ILE A 42 1.81 5.69 -5.30
N SER A 43 1.65 4.36 -5.36
CA SER A 43 2.63 3.50 -6.03
C SER A 43 2.78 3.81 -7.53
N LYS A 44 1.69 4.15 -8.22
CA LYS A 44 1.74 4.59 -9.62
C LYS A 44 2.44 5.94 -9.78
N ILE A 45 2.24 6.88 -8.86
CA ILE A 45 2.93 8.18 -8.85
C ILE A 45 4.44 7.96 -8.66
N LEU A 46 4.84 7.15 -7.67
CA LEU A 46 6.25 6.83 -7.47
C LEU A 46 6.88 6.19 -8.71
N ASN A 47 6.17 5.27 -9.38
CA ASN A 47 6.66 4.68 -10.62
C ASN A 47 6.88 5.72 -11.75
N LEU A 48 6.05 6.75 -11.81
CA LEU A 48 6.26 7.85 -12.75
C LEU A 48 7.47 8.70 -12.37
N LEU A 49 7.64 9.02 -11.08
CA LEU A 49 8.78 9.77 -10.55
C LEU A 49 10.12 9.05 -10.78
N PHE A 50 10.13 7.74 -10.70
CA PHE A 50 11.28 6.88 -11.02
C PHE A 50 11.40 6.51 -12.50
N GLU A 51 10.82 7.29 -13.40
CA GLU A 51 10.95 7.11 -14.86
C GLU A 51 10.58 5.69 -15.34
N LYS A 52 9.65 5.03 -14.63
CA LYS A 52 9.19 3.65 -14.83
C LYS A 52 10.22 2.54 -14.50
N GLU A 53 11.35 2.89 -13.87
CA GLU A 53 12.36 1.95 -13.37
C GLU A 53 11.96 1.31 -12.02
N THR A 54 10.65 1.04 -11.86
CA THR A 54 10.08 0.50 -10.63
C THR A 54 9.25 -0.74 -10.90
N CYS A 55 9.49 -1.79 -10.12
CA CYS A 55 8.58 -2.91 -9.97
C CYS A 55 7.56 -2.57 -8.87
N ILE A 56 6.27 -2.66 -9.16
CA ILE A 56 5.21 -2.54 -8.16
C ILE A 56 4.77 -3.94 -7.76
N LEU A 57 4.96 -4.28 -6.48
CA LEU A 57 4.58 -5.56 -5.90
C LEU A 57 3.39 -5.37 -4.97
N GLU A 58 2.19 -5.72 -5.43
CA GLU A 58 0.99 -5.70 -4.61
C GLU A 58 0.97 -6.92 -3.67
N THR A 59 0.80 -6.69 -2.37
CA THR A 59 0.93 -7.75 -1.36
C THR A 59 -0.30 -8.64 -1.22
N ASP A 60 -1.38 -8.34 -1.92
CA ASP A 60 -2.56 -9.21 -1.98
C ASP A 60 -2.23 -10.62 -2.53
N ARG A 61 -1.12 -10.77 -3.27
CA ARG A 61 -0.54 -12.05 -3.69
C ARG A 61 -0.06 -12.94 -2.55
N TYR A 62 0.10 -12.38 -1.36
CA TYR A 62 0.48 -13.12 -0.15
C TYR A 62 -0.71 -13.52 0.71
N HIS A 63 -1.95 -13.31 0.28
CA HIS A 63 -3.11 -13.90 0.95
C HIS A 63 -2.98 -15.43 1.01
N LYS A 64 -3.41 -16.04 2.11
CA LYS A 64 -3.40 -17.50 2.26
C LYS A 64 -4.50 -18.17 1.46
N TRP A 65 -5.59 -17.47 1.19
CA TRP A 65 -6.79 -18.07 0.62
C TRP A 65 -7.39 -17.20 -0.48
N GLU A 66 -8.06 -17.86 -1.42
CA GLU A 66 -8.85 -17.20 -2.44
C GLU A 66 -10.17 -16.67 -1.87
N ARG A 67 -10.80 -15.75 -2.58
CA ARG A 67 -12.09 -15.15 -2.20
C ARG A 67 -13.16 -16.22 -2.00
N GLY A 68 -13.91 -16.11 -0.91
CA GLY A 68 -14.98 -17.04 -0.57
C GLY A 68 -14.53 -18.24 0.29
N ASN A 69 -13.24 -18.35 0.60
CA ASN A 69 -12.77 -19.37 1.52
C ASN A 69 -13.35 -19.17 2.93
N GLU A 70 -13.74 -20.27 3.60
CA GLU A 70 -14.39 -20.29 4.91
C GLU A 70 -13.56 -19.62 6.01
N ASN A 71 -12.23 -19.68 5.92
CA ASN A 71 -11.34 -19.08 6.90
C ASN A 71 -11.51 -17.54 6.99
N TYR A 72 -12.02 -16.89 5.95
CA TYR A 72 -12.33 -15.45 5.98
C TYR A 72 -13.55 -15.09 6.84
N LYS A 73 -14.28 -16.08 7.38
CA LYS A 73 -15.28 -15.85 8.42
C LYS A 73 -14.63 -15.57 9.78
N THR A 74 -13.43 -16.13 10.01
CA THR A 74 -12.67 -15.99 11.25
C THR A 74 -11.60 -14.90 11.15
N TYR A 75 -10.87 -14.88 10.05
CA TYR A 75 -9.76 -13.94 9.82
C TYR A 75 -10.07 -13.07 8.62
N THR A 76 -10.19 -11.76 8.80
CA THR A 76 -10.32 -10.87 7.64
C THR A 76 -8.99 -10.76 6.88
N HIS A 77 -8.98 -10.17 5.70
CA HIS A 77 -7.73 -9.88 4.97
C HIS A 77 -6.77 -8.96 5.74
N LEU A 78 -7.31 -8.18 6.69
CA LEU A 78 -6.53 -7.27 7.55
C LEU A 78 -5.86 -8.01 8.71
N ASN A 79 -6.23 -9.27 8.96
CA ASN A 79 -5.60 -10.07 9.99
C ASN A 79 -4.28 -10.67 9.47
N PRO A 80 -3.15 -10.52 10.19
CA PRO A 80 -1.86 -11.09 9.77
C PRO A 80 -1.90 -12.60 9.52
N HIS A 81 -2.75 -13.33 10.28
CA HIS A 81 -2.92 -14.77 10.10
C HIS A 81 -3.54 -15.16 8.75
N ALA A 82 -4.18 -14.23 8.05
CA ALA A 82 -4.72 -14.46 6.70
C ALA A 82 -3.67 -14.29 5.60
N ASN A 83 -2.41 -13.99 5.95
CA ASN A 83 -1.36 -13.62 5.02
C ASN A 83 -0.07 -14.42 5.26
N HIS A 84 0.70 -14.67 4.20
CA HIS A 84 2.02 -15.30 4.23
C HIS A 84 3.12 -14.25 4.42
N LEU A 85 3.19 -13.63 5.62
CA LEU A 85 4.06 -12.48 5.86
C LEU A 85 5.56 -12.85 5.85
N GLU A 86 5.92 -14.03 6.40
CA GLU A 86 7.31 -14.52 6.36
C GLU A 86 7.78 -14.69 4.92
N ARG A 87 6.95 -15.28 4.09
CA ARG A 87 7.24 -15.44 2.66
C ARG A 87 7.38 -14.09 1.95
N MET A 88 6.56 -13.10 2.32
CA MET A 88 6.69 -11.75 1.80
C MET A 88 8.07 -11.16 2.12
N SER A 89 8.53 -11.32 3.37
CA SER A 89 9.87 -10.86 3.79
C SER A 89 10.99 -11.60 3.06
N GLU A 90 10.86 -12.91 2.87
CA GLU A 90 11.81 -13.72 2.11
C GLU A 90 11.90 -13.28 0.65
N ASP A 91 10.78 -13.08 -0.03
CA ASP A 91 10.73 -12.64 -1.42
C ASP A 91 11.34 -11.24 -1.58
N VAL A 92 11.07 -10.32 -0.65
CA VAL A 92 11.67 -8.97 -0.65
C VAL A 92 13.17 -9.03 -0.41
N PHE A 93 13.64 -9.90 0.49
CA PHE A 93 15.07 -10.11 0.69
C PHE A 93 15.74 -10.67 -0.56
N GLN A 94 15.17 -11.69 -1.20
CA GLN A 94 15.68 -12.26 -2.45
C GLN A 94 15.74 -11.19 -3.55
N TYR A 95 14.69 -10.38 -3.69
CA TYR A 95 14.68 -9.27 -4.63
C TYR A 95 15.81 -8.27 -4.36
N LYS A 96 16.04 -7.90 -3.08
CA LYS A 96 17.07 -6.96 -2.64
C LYS A 96 18.48 -7.40 -3.02
N ILE A 97 18.74 -8.71 -2.95
CA ILE A 97 20.05 -9.29 -3.33
C ILE A 97 20.14 -9.67 -4.82
N GLY A 98 19.16 -9.25 -5.64
CA GLY A 98 19.16 -9.45 -7.09
C GLY A 98 18.81 -10.86 -7.54
N GLN A 99 18.22 -11.68 -6.68
CA GLN A 99 17.76 -13.02 -7.04
C GLN A 99 16.39 -13.03 -7.67
N ASP A 100 16.13 -14.04 -8.49
CA ASP A 100 14.83 -14.23 -9.15
C ASP A 100 13.76 -14.61 -8.14
N VAL A 101 12.68 -13.82 -8.09
CA VAL A 101 11.50 -14.09 -7.29
C VAL A 101 10.36 -14.55 -8.19
N TYR A 102 9.71 -15.66 -7.82
CA TYR A 102 8.54 -16.20 -8.53
C TYR A 102 7.32 -16.22 -7.62
N GLN A 103 6.28 -15.50 -8.00
CA GLN A 103 5.08 -15.36 -7.18
C GLN A 103 3.81 -15.44 -8.03
N VAL A 104 2.71 -15.87 -7.41
CA VAL A 104 1.36 -15.73 -7.96
C VAL A 104 0.96 -14.26 -8.01
N ASP A 105 -0.05 -13.91 -8.78
CA ASP A 105 -0.77 -12.64 -8.61
C ASP A 105 -2.18 -12.91 -8.09
N TYR A 106 -2.83 -11.90 -7.50
CA TYR A 106 -4.20 -12.01 -7.02
C TYR A 106 -5.14 -11.26 -7.98
N ASP A 107 -5.93 -12.02 -8.73
CA ASP A 107 -6.89 -11.44 -9.65
C ASP A 107 -8.13 -10.94 -8.89
N HIS A 108 -8.24 -9.63 -8.76
CA HIS A 108 -9.35 -8.98 -8.07
C HIS A 108 -10.70 -9.15 -8.77
N SER A 109 -10.74 -9.48 -10.05
CA SER A 109 -11.99 -9.69 -10.80
C SER A 109 -12.73 -10.93 -10.32
N ASN A 110 -12.01 -12.04 -10.14
CA ASN A 110 -12.56 -13.33 -9.73
C ASN A 110 -12.17 -13.74 -8.29
N GLY A 111 -11.15 -13.11 -7.70
CA GLY A 111 -10.67 -13.40 -6.35
C GLY A 111 -9.81 -14.66 -6.24
N LYS A 112 -9.13 -15.04 -7.32
CA LYS A 112 -8.28 -16.21 -7.41
C LYS A 112 -6.82 -15.85 -7.60
N PHE A 113 -5.93 -16.80 -7.29
CA PHE A 113 -4.52 -16.68 -7.61
C PHE A 113 -4.26 -17.10 -9.06
N THR A 114 -3.33 -16.39 -9.71
CA THR A 114 -2.81 -16.76 -11.03
C THR A 114 -1.76 -17.88 -10.92
N GLN A 115 -1.24 -18.33 -12.04
CA GLN A 115 -0.03 -19.13 -12.05
C GLN A 115 1.17 -18.29 -11.58
N LYS A 116 2.17 -18.95 -10.99
CA LYS A 116 3.42 -18.29 -10.61
C LYS A 116 4.14 -17.74 -11.82
N GLN A 117 4.57 -16.50 -11.70
CA GLN A 117 5.36 -15.81 -12.72
C GLN A 117 6.56 -15.14 -12.09
N LYS A 118 7.60 -14.92 -12.86
CA LYS A 118 8.79 -14.20 -12.44
C LYS A 118 8.42 -12.74 -12.18
N ILE A 119 8.81 -12.23 -11.02
CA ILE A 119 8.74 -10.81 -10.72
C ILE A 119 9.90 -10.11 -11.46
N GLU A 120 9.56 -9.10 -12.23
CA GLU A 120 10.55 -8.33 -12.98
C GLU A 120 11.51 -7.61 -12.03
N ASN A 121 12.81 -7.87 -12.18
CA ASN A 121 13.83 -7.20 -11.38
C ASN A 121 14.15 -5.83 -12.00
N LYS A 122 13.82 -4.76 -11.28
CA LYS A 122 14.09 -3.37 -11.63
C LYS A 122 14.92 -2.70 -10.54
N LYS A 123 15.43 -1.50 -10.84
CA LYS A 123 16.25 -0.72 -9.91
C LYS A 123 15.52 -0.46 -8.59
N ASN A 124 14.20 -0.20 -8.66
CA ASN A 124 13.38 0.09 -7.48
C ASN A 124 12.25 -0.93 -7.34
N LEU A 125 11.90 -1.25 -6.08
CA LEU A 125 10.73 -2.01 -5.71
C LEU A 125 9.80 -1.15 -4.88
N VAL A 126 8.53 -1.02 -5.28
CA VAL A 126 7.46 -0.46 -4.45
C VAL A 126 6.58 -1.61 -3.97
N LEU A 127 6.69 -1.93 -2.68
CA LEU A 127 5.86 -2.90 -2.00
C LEU A 127 4.59 -2.20 -1.51
N CYS A 128 3.42 -2.61 -2.01
CA CYS A 128 2.15 -1.93 -1.76
C CYS A 128 1.12 -2.88 -1.14
N GLY A 129 0.68 -2.63 0.10
CA GLY A 129 -0.32 -3.50 0.71
C GLY A 129 -0.71 -3.21 2.16
N LEU A 130 -1.35 -4.20 2.79
CA LEU A 130 -1.93 -4.06 4.13
C LEU A 130 -0.90 -4.21 5.26
N HIS A 131 0.12 -5.05 5.07
CA HIS A 131 1.05 -5.47 6.13
C HIS A 131 2.52 -5.20 5.80
N THR A 132 2.79 -4.24 4.93
CA THR A 132 4.15 -3.95 4.45
C THR A 132 5.09 -3.40 5.53
N LEU A 133 4.54 -2.85 6.62
CA LEU A 133 5.31 -2.32 7.77
C LEU A 133 5.02 -3.09 9.07
N TYR A 134 4.36 -4.26 8.98
CA TYR A 134 3.91 -4.99 10.15
C TYR A 134 5.06 -5.75 10.86
N GLN A 135 5.96 -6.38 10.11
CA GLN A 135 7.03 -7.21 10.65
C GLN A 135 8.34 -6.41 10.79
N SER A 136 9.03 -6.53 11.94
CA SER A 136 10.29 -5.85 12.20
C SER A 136 11.39 -6.26 11.22
N ASN A 137 11.54 -7.55 10.93
CA ASN A 137 12.51 -8.06 9.96
C ASN A 137 12.29 -7.52 8.54
N MET A 138 11.02 -7.30 8.15
CA MET A 138 10.70 -6.62 6.89
C MET A 138 11.16 -5.17 6.92
N ASN A 139 10.89 -4.45 8.02
CA ASN A 139 11.23 -3.03 8.16
C ASN A 139 12.73 -2.75 8.00
N GLU A 140 13.60 -3.71 8.34
CA GLU A 140 15.05 -3.63 8.16
C GLU A 140 15.48 -3.72 6.68
N LEU A 141 14.66 -4.30 5.83
CA LEU A 141 14.93 -4.41 4.39
C LEU A 141 14.58 -3.14 3.62
N LEU A 142 13.70 -2.29 4.18
CA LEU A 142 13.10 -1.15 3.51
C LEU A 142 13.99 0.10 3.60
N ASN A 143 14.09 0.84 2.49
CA ASN A 143 14.79 2.12 2.42
C ASN A 143 13.86 3.29 2.77
N LEU A 144 12.56 3.19 2.42
CA LEU A 144 11.54 4.19 2.74
C LEU A 144 10.23 3.51 3.11
N LYS A 145 9.64 3.96 4.21
CA LYS A 145 8.41 3.43 4.80
C LYS A 145 7.34 4.51 4.81
N ILE A 146 6.27 4.30 4.05
CA ILE A 146 5.16 5.24 3.91
C ILE A 146 3.90 4.60 4.49
N PHE A 147 3.19 5.32 5.35
CA PHE A 147 1.87 4.93 5.82
C PHE A 147 0.82 5.92 5.31
N LEU A 148 -0.27 5.41 4.71
CA LEU A 148 -1.40 6.22 4.29
C LEU A 148 -2.47 6.22 5.39
N ASP A 149 -2.56 7.34 6.08
CA ASP A 149 -3.53 7.63 7.15
C ASP A 149 -4.69 8.47 6.57
N THR A 150 -5.48 7.84 5.73
CA THR A 150 -6.62 8.50 5.08
C THR A 150 -7.81 8.54 6.02
N ASP A 151 -8.51 9.67 6.05
CA ASP A 151 -9.75 9.85 6.82
C ASP A 151 -10.74 8.70 6.57
N ARG A 152 -11.38 8.23 7.64
CA ARG A 152 -12.25 7.03 7.61
C ARG A 152 -13.47 7.22 6.71
N GLU A 153 -14.08 8.38 6.72
CA GLU A 153 -15.25 8.66 5.85
C GLU A 153 -14.81 8.75 4.38
N LEU A 154 -13.62 9.28 4.13
CA LEU A 154 -13.04 9.32 2.79
C LEU A 154 -12.70 7.93 2.27
N ILE A 155 -12.10 7.06 3.10
CA ILE A 155 -11.87 5.64 2.76
C ILE A 155 -13.19 4.96 2.42
N LYS A 156 -14.22 5.15 3.25
CA LYS A 156 -15.55 4.57 3.04
C LYS A 156 -16.15 5.02 1.71
N LYS A 157 -16.09 6.32 1.40
CA LYS A 157 -16.55 6.91 0.14
C LYS A 157 -15.83 6.27 -1.07
N TRP A 158 -14.51 6.23 -1.07
CA TRP A 158 -13.72 5.66 -2.16
C TRP A 158 -13.91 4.15 -2.32
N LYS A 159 -14.06 3.44 -1.20
CA LYS A 159 -14.27 2.00 -1.20
C LYS A 159 -15.65 1.63 -1.74
N ILE A 160 -16.69 2.38 -1.35
CA ILE A 160 -18.03 2.21 -1.91
C ILE A 160 -18.00 2.46 -3.42
N GLU A 161 -17.42 3.59 -3.85
CA GLU A 161 -17.33 3.94 -5.27
C GLU A 161 -16.62 2.84 -6.07
N ARG A 162 -15.45 2.39 -5.64
CA ARG A 162 -14.70 1.33 -6.30
C ARG A 162 -15.43 -0.01 -6.29
N ASP A 163 -15.88 -0.47 -5.12
CA ASP A 163 -16.35 -1.85 -4.96
C ASP A 163 -17.77 -2.02 -5.57
N VAL A 164 -18.59 -0.96 -5.59
CA VAL A 164 -19.89 -0.99 -6.28
C VAL A 164 -19.70 -0.82 -7.80
N ASN A 165 -18.97 0.21 -8.25
CA ASN A 165 -18.92 0.56 -9.67
C ASN A 165 -17.95 -0.32 -10.48
N GLU A 166 -16.82 -0.72 -9.89
CA GLU A 166 -15.79 -1.47 -10.61
C GLU A 166 -15.86 -2.98 -10.35
N ARG A 167 -16.30 -3.39 -9.14
CA ARG A 167 -16.32 -4.81 -8.72
C ARG A 167 -17.72 -5.42 -8.68
N GLY A 168 -18.76 -4.61 -8.90
CA GLY A 168 -20.15 -5.05 -8.96
C GLY A 168 -20.73 -5.55 -7.62
N TYR A 169 -20.18 -5.13 -6.47
CA TYR A 169 -20.73 -5.50 -5.16
C TYR A 169 -21.95 -4.65 -4.83
N SER A 170 -22.90 -5.23 -4.10
CA SER A 170 -23.99 -4.44 -3.54
C SER A 170 -23.47 -3.51 -2.43
N LEU A 171 -24.08 -2.33 -2.29
CA LEU A 171 -23.74 -1.37 -1.24
C LEU A 171 -23.79 -1.99 0.15
N ASP A 172 -24.82 -2.78 0.43
CA ASP A 172 -25.01 -3.48 1.72
C ASP A 172 -23.83 -4.42 2.02
N LYS A 173 -23.35 -5.17 1.02
CA LYS A 173 -22.18 -6.04 1.15
C LYS A 173 -20.92 -5.23 1.47
N VAL A 174 -20.72 -4.08 0.82
CA VAL A 174 -19.54 -3.23 1.05
C VAL A 174 -19.58 -2.66 2.46
N LEU A 175 -20.72 -2.16 2.92
CA LEU A 175 -20.89 -1.60 4.28
C LEU A 175 -20.62 -2.66 5.35
N LYS A 176 -21.18 -3.87 5.22
CA LYS A 176 -20.92 -4.98 6.14
C LYS A 176 -19.44 -5.39 6.16
N GLN A 177 -18.74 -5.33 5.01
CA GLN A 177 -17.31 -5.61 4.96
C GLN A 177 -16.48 -4.53 5.66
N ILE A 178 -16.85 -3.27 5.56
CA ILE A 178 -16.16 -2.18 6.27
C ILE A 178 -16.30 -2.38 7.77
N GLU A 179 -17.52 -2.60 8.26
CA GLU A 179 -17.81 -2.82 9.67
C GLU A 179 -17.08 -4.05 10.25
N SER A 180 -17.14 -5.19 9.55
CA SER A 180 -16.49 -6.43 10.00
C SER A 180 -14.97 -6.36 10.09
N ARG A 181 -14.33 -5.39 9.42
CA ARG A 181 -12.88 -5.20 9.39
C ARG A 181 -12.35 -4.16 10.38
N GLU A 182 -13.24 -3.42 11.03
CA GLU A 182 -12.85 -2.31 11.91
C GLU A 182 -11.96 -2.78 13.08
N LYS A 183 -12.28 -3.92 13.67
CA LYS A 183 -11.45 -4.53 14.74
C LYS A 183 -10.03 -4.80 14.25
N ASP A 184 -9.89 -5.53 13.14
CA ASP A 184 -8.58 -5.92 12.61
C ASP A 184 -7.81 -4.69 12.08
N TYR A 185 -8.50 -3.66 11.60
CA TYR A 185 -7.87 -2.39 11.25
C TYR A 185 -7.20 -1.74 12.47
N ASN A 186 -7.93 -1.62 13.58
CA ASN A 186 -7.44 -1.00 14.81
C ASN A 186 -6.34 -1.83 15.46
N GLU A 187 -6.38 -3.15 15.34
CA GLU A 187 -5.41 -4.05 15.97
C GLU A 187 -4.13 -4.22 15.16
N TYR A 188 -4.21 -4.26 13.81
CA TYR A 188 -3.07 -4.66 12.97
C TYR A 188 -2.64 -3.63 11.93
N ILE A 189 -3.53 -2.77 11.45
CA ILE A 189 -3.19 -1.87 10.34
C ILE A 189 -2.71 -0.52 10.85
N ILE A 190 -3.51 0.17 11.69
CA ILE A 190 -3.17 1.52 12.17
C ILE A 190 -1.86 1.53 12.98
N GLN A 191 -1.55 0.44 13.68
CA GLN A 191 -0.32 0.32 14.50
C GLN A 191 0.95 0.43 13.65
N GLN A 192 0.88 0.08 12.38
CA GLN A 192 2.01 0.17 11.45
C GLN A 192 2.43 1.62 11.17
N LYS A 193 1.58 2.59 11.49
CA LYS A 193 1.87 4.02 11.38
C LYS A 193 3.12 4.41 12.18
N GLU A 194 3.34 3.78 13.33
CA GLU A 194 4.50 4.03 14.19
C GLU A 194 5.83 3.62 13.54
N ASN A 195 5.79 2.67 12.62
CA ASN A 195 6.97 2.20 11.88
C ASN A 195 7.27 3.01 10.61
N ALA A 196 6.41 3.97 10.25
CA ALA A 196 6.57 4.74 9.03
C ALA A 196 7.64 5.83 9.18
N ASP A 197 8.37 6.10 8.09
CA ASP A 197 9.24 7.27 8.00
C ASP A 197 8.42 8.51 7.60
N ILE A 198 7.39 8.30 6.76
CA ILE A 198 6.48 9.35 6.29
C ILE A 198 5.04 8.85 6.45
N VAL A 199 4.20 9.68 7.06
CA VAL A 199 2.75 9.49 7.09
C VAL A 199 2.10 10.49 6.15
N ILE A 200 1.30 10.00 5.20
CA ILE A 200 0.52 10.83 4.29
C ILE A 200 -0.94 10.76 4.74
N GLN A 201 -1.47 11.89 5.17
CA GLN A 201 -2.86 12.01 5.57
C GLN A 201 -3.69 12.59 4.44
N PHE A 202 -4.73 11.86 4.01
CA PHE A 202 -5.74 12.38 3.08
C PHE A 202 -7.03 12.68 3.82
N TYR A 203 -7.59 13.84 3.57
CA TYR A 203 -8.85 14.30 4.15
C TYR A 203 -9.60 15.22 3.19
N GLU A 204 -10.86 15.47 3.46
CA GLU A 204 -11.71 16.36 2.64
C GLU A 204 -12.09 17.61 3.43
N ILE A 205 -11.84 18.80 2.88
CA ILE A 205 -12.32 20.07 3.43
C ILE A 205 -13.19 20.76 2.38
N SER A 206 -14.44 21.02 2.71
CA SER A 206 -15.40 21.72 1.84
C SER A 206 -15.50 21.09 0.43
N GLY A 207 -15.44 19.76 0.35
CA GLY A 207 -15.52 19.03 -0.92
C GLY A 207 -14.19 18.96 -1.69
N ASN A 208 -13.11 19.51 -1.17
CA ASN A 208 -11.78 19.43 -1.76
C ASN A 208 -10.93 18.39 -1.04
N LEU A 209 -10.26 17.53 -1.83
CA LEU A 209 -9.27 16.61 -1.29
C LEU A 209 -8.02 17.37 -0.92
N GLU A 210 -7.62 17.26 0.34
CA GLU A 210 -6.38 17.81 0.88
C GLU A 210 -5.46 16.68 1.33
N CYS A 211 -4.15 16.95 1.38
CA CYS A 211 -3.19 16.02 1.96
C CYS A 211 -2.19 16.76 2.85
N ASN A 212 -1.75 16.06 3.89
CA ASN A 212 -0.71 16.51 4.79
C ASN A 212 0.39 15.45 4.88
N PHE A 213 1.65 15.87 4.99
CA PHE A 213 2.81 15.00 5.14
C PHE A 213 3.41 15.19 6.52
N ILE A 214 3.53 14.08 7.26
CA ILE A 214 4.17 14.05 8.57
C ILE A 214 5.43 13.20 8.42
N ILE A 215 6.59 13.84 8.56
CA ILE A 215 7.89 13.17 8.53
C ILE A 215 8.20 12.75 9.97
N GLN A 216 8.31 11.44 10.21
CA GLN A 216 8.58 10.86 11.52
C GLN A 216 10.06 10.52 11.71
N ASN A 217 10.78 10.27 10.63
CA ASN A 217 12.20 9.96 10.65
C ASN A 217 13.02 11.15 10.15
N GLU A 218 13.59 11.92 11.07
CA GLU A 218 14.45 13.05 10.75
C GLU A 218 15.72 12.65 9.98
N GLY A 219 16.15 11.39 10.08
CA GLY A 219 17.28 10.86 9.32
C GLY A 219 17.07 10.88 7.80
N ILE A 220 15.81 10.93 7.34
CA ILE A 220 15.48 11.10 5.92
C ILE A 220 15.72 12.56 5.49
N ILE A 221 15.43 13.53 6.37
CA ILE A 221 15.67 14.96 6.10
C ILE A 221 17.17 15.25 6.02
N ASN A 222 17.99 14.58 6.84
CA ASN A 222 19.44 14.79 6.88
C ASN A 222 20.18 14.17 5.68
N LYS A 223 19.51 13.42 4.82
CA LYS A 223 20.03 12.90 3.55
C LYS A 223 19.72 13.83 2.35
N ILE A 224 19.00 14.91 2.61
CA ILE A 224 18.66 15.98 1.70
C ILE A 224 19.62 17.14 1.92
#